data_ba4d68c669a0af18fa4c0f4dd3175565
#
_entry.id   ba4d68c669a0af18fa4c0f4dd3175565
#
_cell.length_a   1.000
_cell.length_b   1.000
_cell.length_c   1.000
_cell.angle_alpha   90.00
_cell.angle_beta   90.00
_cell.angle_gamma   90.00
#
_symmetry.space_group_name_H-M   'P 1'
#
loop_
_entity.id
_entity.type
_entity.pdbx_description
1 polymer ?
#
loop_
_entity_poly.entity_id
_entity_poly.type
_entity_poly.pdbx_seq_one_letter_code
_entity_poly.pdbx_strand_id
1 'polypeptide(L)'
;MKAAGRRILGFGALVALLMLSSCTATNEPMAMSKSAKEILGNPEYRAISYGGYRGKNRDEQPSIEELKEDLKIMSAMGIRLLRTYNLQLPHAPNVLKAIKALKEEDPSFEMYVMLGAWIDCQGAWTSDAPDHTKESEENNTSEIQKAVRYANEYPDIVKIIAVGNEAMVHWAASYFVHPSVILKYVNYLQELKRMGKLPADLWVTSSDNFASWGGGEEAYHLRELEELIMAVDYVSMHTY
;
A
#
# COMPACT_ATOMS: atom_id res chain seq x y z
N MET A 1 92.33 -44.20 11.56
CA MET A 1 91.18 -45.11 11.65
C MET A 1 89.95 -44.27 11.87
N LYS A 2 88.94 -44.48 11.07
CA LYS A 2 87.80 -43.54 10.78
C LYS A 2 86.74 -43.61 11.91
N ALA A 3 86.30 -42.42 12.38
CA ALA A 3 85.11 -42.27 13.20
C ALA A 3 84.05 -41.49 12.39
N ALA A 4 82.87 -42.13 12.27
CA ALA A 4 81.71 -41.61 11.50
C ALA A 4 80.86 -40.68 12.37
N GLY A 5 80.64 -39.47 11.90
CA GLY A 5 79.75 -38.54 12.52
C GLY A 5 78.30 -38.74 12.06
N ARG A 6 77.41 -38.88 13.02
CA ARG A 6 75.93 -38.97 12.80
C ARG A 6 75.28 -37.57 12.83
N ARG A 7 74.72 -37.14 11.72
CA ARG A 7 73.91 -35.90 11.63
C ARG A 7 72.52 -36.22 12.07
N ILE A 8 72.00 -35.50 13.08
CA ILE A 8 70.60 -35.51 13.50
C ILE A 8 69.90 -34.35 12.71
N LEU A 9 68.95 -34.71 11.86
CA LEU A 9 68.04 -33.79 11.22
C LEU A 9 66.92 -33.46 12.21
N GLY A 10 66.84 -32.18 12.62
CA GLY A 10 65.72 -31.66 13.37
C GLY A 10 64.55 -31.36 12.43
N PHE A 11 63.39 -32.01 12.65
CA PHE A 11 62.13 -31.72 12.03
C PHE A 11 61.48 -30.54 12.77
N GLY A 12 61.48 -29.36 12.15
CA GLY A 12 60.72 -28.23 12.62
C GLY A 12 59.28 -28.39 12.17
N ALA A 13 58.37 -28.66 13.07
CA ALA A 13 56.90 -28.65 12.80
C ALA A 13 56.40 -27.21 12.77
N LEU A 14 56.07 -26.72 11.58
CA LEU A 14 55.39 -25.44 11.37
C LEU A 14 53.90 -25.62 11.64
N VAL A 15 53.43 -25.19 12.80
CA VAL A 15 51.99 -25.16 13.13
C VAL A 15 51.40 -23.91 12.47
N ALA A 16 50.71 -24.10 11.34
CA ALA A 16 49.91 -23.02 10.71
C ALA A 16 48.58 -22.89 11.49
N LEU A 17 48.49 -21.83 12.27
CA LEU A 17 47.23 -21.44 12.97
C LEU A 17 46.28 -20.79 11.94
N LEU A 18 45.34 -21.58 11.38
CA LEU A 18 44.22 -21.13 10.60
C LEU A 18 43.23 -20.38 11.49
N MET A 19 43.29 -19.07 11.51
CA MET A 19 42.23 -18.20 12.05
C MET A 19 41.00 -18.31 11.14
N LEU A 20 40.06 -19.16 11.50
CA LEU A 20 38.71 -19.19 10.96
C LEU A 20 37.98 -17.93 11.49
N SER A 21 38.01 -16.81 10.72
CA SER A 21 37.09 -15.72 10.95
C SER A 21 35.68 -16.19 10.66
N SER A 22 34.98 -16.61 11.72
CA SER A 22 33.56 -16.88 11.70
C SER A 22 32.85 -15.50 11.53
N CYS A 23 32.51 -15.13 10.31
CA CYS A 23 31.50 -14.11 10.09
C CYS A 23 30.17 -14.69 10.61
N THR A 24 29.86 -14.43 11.87
CA THR A 24 28.49 -14.56 12.35
C THR A 24 27.70 -13.44 11.66
N ALA A 25 27.00 -13.77 10.56
CA ALA A 25 25.92 -12.94 10.07
C ALA A 25 24.92 -12.84 11.23
N THR A 26 24.91 -11.71 11.90
CA THR A 26 23.82 -11.35 12.80
C THR A 26 22.59 -11.24 11.92
N ASN A 27 21.73 -12.26 11.92
CA ASN A 27 20.35 -12.12 11.47
C ASN A 27 19.70 -11.13 12.43
N GLU A 28 19.82 -9.85 12.15
CA GLU A 28 18.92 -8.87 12.73
C GLU A 28 17.50 -9.31 12.36
N PRO A 29 16.59 -9.47 13.32
CA PRO A 29 15.22 -9.85 13.00
C PRO A 29 14.68 -8.76 12.08
N MET A 30 14.31 -9.13 10.87
CA MET A 30 13.61 -8.25 9.92
C MET A 30 12.43 -7.66 10.67
N ALA A 31 12.40 -6.33 10.83
CA ALA A 31 11.36 -5.66 11.60
C ALA A 31 10.00 -6.15 11.09
N MET A 32 9.22 -6.76 11.97
CA MET A 32 7.91 -7.30 11.61
C MET A 32 7.05 -6.15 11.10
N SER A 33 6.53 -6.28 9.88
CA SER A 33 5.65 -5.29 9.29
C SER A 33 4.41 -5.08 10.16
N LYS A 34 4.06 -3.82 10.42
CA LYS A 34 2.89 -3.46 11.21
C LYS A 34 1.60 -3.82 10.48
N SER A 35 0.57 -4.20 11.22
CA SER A 35 -0.79 -4.37 10.71
C SER A 35 -1.51 -3.05 10.55
N ALA A 36 -2.59 -3.00 9.76
CA ALA A 36 -3.45 -1.81 9.67
C ALA A 36 -3.97 -1.35 11.04
N LYS A 37 -4.29 -2.30 11.93
CA LYS A 37 -4.74 -2.02 13.30
C LYS A 37 -3.69 -1.33 14.17
N GLU A 38 -2.41 -1.61 13.96
CA GLU A 38 -1.31 -0.98 14.73
C GLU A 38 -0.98 0.42 14.18
N ILE A 39 -1.33 0.69 12.92
CA ILE A 39 -1.06 1.95 12.22
C ILE A 39 -2.19 2.95 12.44
N LEU A 40 -3.44 2.56 12.15
CA LEU A 40 -4.58 3.47 12.20
C LEU A 40 -4.93 3.84 13.64
N GLY A 41 -5.14 5.16 13.85
CA GLY A 41 -5.41 5.72 15.17
C GLY A 41 -4.17 5.87 16.07
N ASN A 42 -3.00 5.45 15.61
CA ASN A 42 -1.75 5.64 16.32
C ASN A 42 -1.12 7.00 15.93
N PRO A 43 -0.91 7.95 16.87
CA PRO A 43 -0.39 9.28 16.55
C PRO A 43 1.04 9.28 15.97
N GLU A 44 1.80 8.21 16.17
CA GLU A 44 3.13 8.04 15.59
C GLU A 44 3.08 7.76 14.08
N TYR A 45 1.92 7.33 13.55
CA TYR A 45 1.72 7.01 12.13
C TYR A 45 0.89 8.10 11.44
N ARG A 46 1.49 9.28 11.29
CA ARG A 46 0.85 10.38 10.57
C ARG A 46 0.61 10.01 9.11
N ALA A 47 -0.56 10.41 8.59
CA ALA A 47 -0.98 10.10 7.23
C ALA A 47 -1.09 11.37 6.37
N ILE A 48 -0.90 11.22 5.06
CA ILE A 48 -1.13 12.28 4.08
C ILE A 48 -1.70 11.69 2.79
N SER A 49 -2.58 12.44 2.14
CA SER A 49 -2.99 12.17 0.76
C SER A 49 -1.89 12.64 -0.19
N TYR A 50 -1.45 11.76 -1.10
CA TYR A 50 -0.24 12.00 -1.87
C TYR A 50 -0.44 11.73 -3.37
N GLY A 51 -0.18 12.74 -4.20
CA GLY A 51 -0.22 12.68 -5.66
C GLY A 51 1.16 12.76 -6.32
N GLY A 52 2.14 13.39 -5.68
CA GLY A 52 3.55 13.44 -6.14
C GLY A 52 3.81 14.21 -7.43
N TYR A 53 2.81 14.83 -8.01
CA TYR A 53 2.95 15.53 -9.30
C TYR A 53 3.86 16.77 -9.19
N ARG A 54 4.76 16.93 -10.17
CA ARG A 54 5.65 18.08 -10.29
C ARG A 54 5.08 19.19 -11.17
N GLY A 55 4.26 18.83 -12.17
CA GLY A 55 3.58 19.71 -13.10
C GLY A 55 2.18 20.12 -12.64
N LYS A 56 1.51 20.93 -13.47
CA LYS A 56 0.13 21.39 -13.24
C LYS A 56 -0.93 20.40 -13.74
N ASN A 57 -0.54 19.35 -14.42
CA ASN A 57 -1.42 18.31 -14.94
C ASN A 57 -0.98 16.93 -14.37
N ARG A 58 -1.83 15.93 -14.55
CA ARG A 58 -1.59 14.57 -14.12
C ARG A 58 -1.01 13.66 -15.20
N ASP A 59 -0.76 14.17 -16.41
CA ASP A 59 -0.23 13.40 -17.52
C ASP A 59 1.27 13.16 -17.36
N GLU A 60 1.97 14.12 -16.72
CA GLU A 60 3.36 13.96 -16.34
C GLU A 60 3.45 13.26 -14.99
N GLN A 61 3.76 11.96 -15.04
CA GLN A 61 3.90 11.16 -13.84
C GLN A 61 5.29 11.32 -13.23
N PRO A 62 5.41 11.44 -11.89
CA PRO A 62 6.71 11.54 -11.24
C PRO A 62 7.53 10.26 -11.46
N SER A 63 8.84 10.45 -11.65
CA SER A 63 9.80 9.35 -11.70
C SER A 63 9.95 8.68 -10.33
N ILE A 64 10.49 7.46 -10.30
CA ILE A 64 10.74 6.74 -9.04
C ILE A 64 11.73 7.53 -8.16
N GLU A 65 12.73 8.18 -8.75
CA GLU A 65 13.71 8.98 -7.99
C GLU A 65 13.08 10.21 -7.35
N GLU A 66 12.22 10.95 -8.08
CA GLU A 66 11.46 12.07 -7.50
C GLU A 66 10.52 11.60 -6.36
N LEU A 67 9.90 10.43 -6.52
CA LEU A 67 9.07 9.84 -5.46
C LEU A 67 9.93 9.46 -4.24
N LYS A 68 11.16 8.92 -4.44
CA LYS A 68 12.08 8.60 -3.34
C LYS A 68 12.51 9.86 -2.58
N GLU A 69 12.72 10.98 -3.26
CA GLU A 69 13.01 12.28 -2.62
C GLU A 69 11.86 12.71 -1.72
N ASP A 70 10.63 12.72 -2.25
CA ASP A 70 9.43 13.07 -1.48
C ASP A 70 9.22 12.14 -0.28
N LEU A 71 9.39 10.84 -0.47
CA LEU A 71 9.24 9.84 0.58
C LEU A 71 10.24 10.04 1.72
N LYS A 72 11.50 10.40 1.42
CA LYS A 72 12.51 10.75 2.43
C LYS A 72 12.12 12.01 3.21
N ILE A 73 11.62 13.05 2.52
CA ILE A 73 11.13 14.27 3.16
C ILE A 73 9.93 13.97 4.06
N MET A 74 8.93 13.26 3.56
CA MET A 74 7.74 12.88 4.33
C MET A 74 8.10 12.02 5.54
N SER A 75 9.03 11.08 5.38
CA SER A 75 9.54 10.27 6.49
C SER A 75 10.22 11.13 7.57
N ALA A 76 11.03 12.12 7.18
CA ALA A 76 11.65 13.06 8.11
C ALA A 76 10.62 13.95 8.84
N MET A 77 9.46 14.21 8.22
CA MET A 77 8.33 14.92 8.83
C MET A 77 7.50 14.03 9.77
N GLY A 78 7.83 12.75 9.91
CA GLY A 78 7.10 11.78 10.74
C GLY A 78 5.85 11.20 10.05
N ILE A 79 5.70 11.40 8.73
CA ILE A 79 4.62 10.76 7.95
C ILE A 79 5.02 9.31 7.70
N ARG A 80 4.09 8.39 7.95
CA ARG A 80 4.29 6.94 7.83
C ARG A 80 3.22 6.24 7.00
N LEU A 81 2.13 6.93 6.65
CA LEU A 81 1.04 6.36 5.86
C LEU A 81 0.68 7.32 4.71
N LEU A 82 0.70 6.81 3.49
CA LEU A 82 0.29 7.54 2.30
C LEU A 82 -1.05 7.02 1.80
N ARG A 83 -1.97 7.93 1.43
CA ARG A 83 -3.17 7.59 0.70
C ARG A 83 -2.99 7.93 -0.77
N THR A 84 -3.16 6.94 -1.66
CA THR A 84 -3.24 7.11 -3.11
C THR A 84 -4.68 7.08 -3.59
N TYR A 85 -4.94 7.33 -4.88
CA TYR A 85 -6.30 7.56 -5.38
C TYR A 85 -6.78 6.53 -6.40
N ASN A 86 -5.90 6.03 -7.26
CA ASN A 86 -6.23 5.12 -8.35
C ASN A 86 -5.03 4.29 -8.77
N LEU A 87 -5.30 3.26 -9.59
CA LEU A 87 -4.31 2.36 -10.20
C LEU A 87 -4.34 2.42 -11.72
N GLN A 88 -5.12 3.33 -12.30
CA GLN A 88 -5.15 3.61 -13.73
C GLN A 88 -3.85 4.27 -14.16
N LEU A 89 -3.36 5.20 -13.35
CA LEU A 89 -2.11 5.91 -13.55
C LEU A 89 -0.93 5.19 -12.89
N PRO A 90 0.28 5.33 -13.41
CA PRO A 90 1.49 4.68 -12.84
C PRO A 90 1.93 5.23 -11.49
N HIS A 91 1.34 6.32 -10.98
CA HIS A 91 1.72 6.96 -9.71
C HIS A 91 1.73 5.97 -8.54
N ALA A 92 0.60 5.35 -8.21
CA ALA A 92 0.52 4.46 -7.04
C ALA A 92 1.45 3.24 -7.16
N PRO A 93 1.52 2.52 -8.30
CA PRO A 93 2.52 1.48 -8.51
C PRO A 93 3.97 1.96 -8.34
N ASN A 94 4.29 3.17 -8.81
CA ASN A 94 5.64 3.72 -8.68
C ASN A 94 5.97 4.12 -7.23
N VAL A 95 4.98 4.60 -6.45
CA VAL A 95 5.12 4.82 -5.01
C VAL A 95 5.50 3.51 -4.29
N LEU A 96 4.83 2.40 -4.60
CA LEU A 96 5.16 1.09 -4.00
C LEU A 96 6.59 0.66 -4.33
N LYS A 97 7.01 0.82 -5.59
CA LYS A 97 8.40 0.53 -6.01
C LYS A 97 9.43 1.42 -5.30
N ALA A 98 9.13 2.71 -5.18
CA ALA A 98 10.00 3.67 -4.50
C ALA A 98 10.15 3.34 -3.01
N ILE A 99 9.05 3.00 -2.31
CA ILE A 99 9.10 2.57 -0.91
C ILE A 99 9.91 1.28 -0.77
N LYS A 100 9.68 0.28 -1.64
CA LYS A 100 10.44 -0.97 -1.62
C LYS A 100 11.94 -0.70 -1.80
N ALA A 101 12.32 0.12 -2.79
CA ALA A 101 13.71 0.47 -3.02
C ALA A 101 14.34 1.17 -1.80
N LEU A 102 13.63 2.10 -1.15
CA LEU A 102 14.11 2.75 0.07
C LEU A 102 14.28 1.79 1.24
N LYS A 103 13.40 0.80 1.39
CA LYS A 103 13.53 -0.26 2.42
C LYS A 103 14.71 -1.21 2.13
N GLU A 104 15.05 -1.41 0.85
CA GLU A 104 16.23 -2.19 0.45
C GLU A 104 17.54 -1.40 0.72
N GLU A 105 17.51 -0.06 0.54
CA GLU A 105 18.62 0.84 0.86
C GLU A 105 18.82 1.03 2.38
N ASP A 106 17.72 1.13 3.12
CA ASP A 106 17.70 1.32 4.57
C ASP A 106 16.58 0.45 5.18
N PRO A 107 16.90 -0.68 5.80
CA PRO A 107 15.92 -1.57 6.45
C PRO A 107 15.12 -0.91 7.58
N SER A 108 15.57 0.24 8.11
CA SER A 108 14.82 1.02 9.11
C SER A 108 13.78 1.96 8.49
N PHE A 109 13.77 2.11 7.15
CA PHE A 109 12.80 2.96 6.46
C PHE A 109 11.40 2.38 6.59
N GLU A 110 10.50 3.14 7.19
CA GLU A 110 9.12 2.73 7.47
C GLU A 110 8.13 3.64 6.77
N MET A 111 7.37 3.09 5.83
CA MET A 111 6.29 3.77 5.12
C MET A 111 5.25 2.75 4.66
N TYR A 112 3.98 3.08 4.84
CA TYR A 112 2.83 2.25 4.48
C TYR A 112 1.92 2.97 3.49
N VAL A 113 1.05 2.20 2.84
CA VAL A 113 0.13 2.74 1.82
C VAL A 113 -1.30 2.26 2.07
N MET A 114 -2.21 3.23 2.08
CA MET A 114 -3.63 3.07 1.80
C MET A 114 -3.79 3.19 0.29
N LEU A 115 -3.98 2.05 -0.37
CA LEU A 115 -4.04 1.95 -1.81
C LEU A 115 -5.45 2.25 -2.30
N GLY A 116 -5.64 3.35 -3.03
CA GLY A 116 -6.91 3.70 -3.63
C GLY A 116 -7.16 2.90 -4.90
N ALA A 117 -8.35 2.33 -5.04
CA ALA A 117 -8.89 1.74 -6.25
C ALA A 117 -10.04 2.62 -6.74
N TRP A 118 -9.91 3.21 -7.93
CA TRP A 118 -10.91 4.11 -8.47
C TRP A 118 -12.17 3.34 -8.86
N ILE A 119 -13.32 3.87 -8.46
CA ILE A 119 -14.63 3.32 -8.82
C ILE A 119 -15.47 4.43 -9.44
N ASP A 120 -16.08 4.13 -10.58
CA ASP A 120 -17.00 5.04 -11.28
C ASP A 120 -18.23 4.31 -11.84
N CYS A 121 -19.24 5.11 -12.24
CA CYS A 121 -20.49 4.62 -12.79
C CYS A 121 -20.37 4.31 -14.28
N GLN A 122 -21.38 3.63 -14.82
CA GLN A 122 -21.52 3.45 -16.27
C GLN A 122 -21.66 4.81 -16.97
N GLY A 123 -20.92 5.01 -18.06
CA GLY A 123 -20.91 6.27 -18.82
C GLY A 123 -20.05 7.37 -18.20
N ALA A 124 -19.39 7.13 -17.05
CA ALA A 124 -18.47 8.10 -16.44
C ALA A 124 -17.36 8.52 -17.43
N TRP A 125 -17.08 9.82 -17.47
CA TRP A 125 -16.01 10.42 -18.31
C TRP A 125 -16.20 10.24 -19.82
N THR A 126 -17.41 9.89 -20.28
CA THR A 126 -17.75 9.76 -21.69
C THR A 126 -18.73 10.87 -22.13
N SER A 127 -19.16 10.84 -23.41
CA SER A 127 -20.24 11.69 -23.91
C SER A 127 -21.64 11.22 -23.50
N ASP A 128 -21.75 9.98 -22.99
CA ASP A 128 -23.01 9.42 -22.56
C ASP A 128 -23.44 9.98 -21.20
N ALA A 129 -24.74 10.00 -20.93
CA ALA A 129 -25.23 10.39 -19.61
C ALA A 129 -24.82 9.31 -18.57
N PRO A 130 -24.20 9.71 -17.45
CA PRO A 130 -23.84 8.75 -16.40
C PRO A 130 -25.07 8.05 -15.81
N ASP A 131 -25.00 6.73 -15.66
CA ASP A 131 -25.97 5.94 -14.91
C ASP A 131 -25.37 5.54 -13.54
N HIS A 132 -25.67 6.33 -12.53
CA HIS A 132 -25.10 6.18 -11.17
C HIS A 132 -25.55 4.94 -10.44
N THR A 133 -26.59 4.25 -10.92
CA THR A 133 -27.07 2.97 -10.36
C THR A 133 -26.31 1.77 -10.91
N LYS A 134 -25.54 1.98 -11.97
CA LYS A 134 -24.73 0.95 -12.64
C LYS A 134 -23.25 1.28 -12.56
N GLU A 135 -22.46 0.25 -12.52
CA GLU A 135 -21.01 0.37 -12.48
C GLU A 135 -20.37 0.42 -13.88
N SER A 136 -19.20 1.02 -13.99
CA SER A 136 -18.27 0.83 -15.10
C SER A 136 -17.53 -0.50 -14.89
N GLU A 137 -18.17 -1.62 -15.24
CA GLU A 137 -17.73 -2.97 -14.84
C GLU A 137 -16.28 -3.28 -15.22
N GLU A 138 -15.88 -2.97 -16.45
CA GLU A 138 -14.52 -3.24 -16.95
C GLU A 138 -13.47 -2.43 -16.16
N ASN A 139 -13.69 -1.12 -16.02
CA ASN A 139 -12.77 -0.22 -15.31
C ASN A 139 -12.66 -0.59 -13.83
N ASN A 140 -13.80 -0.74 -13.15
CA ASN A 140 -13.84 -1.03 -11.73
C ASN A 140 -13.22 -2.40 -11.43
N THR A 141 -13.53 -3.41 -12.23
CA THR A 141 -12.94 -4.74 -12.09
C THR A 141 -11.42 -4.70 -12.28
N SER A 142 -10.93 -3.97 -13.28
CA SER A 142 -9.49 -3.76 -13.52
C SER A 142 -8.79 -3.09 -12.32
N GLU A 143 -9.38 -2.04 -11.77
CA GLU A 143 -8.85 -1.35 -10.58
C GLU A 143 -8.75 -2.29 -9.38
N ILE A 144 -9.82 -3.01 -9.08
CA ILE A 144 -9.86 -3.95 -7.95
C ILE A 144 -8.86 -5.09 -8.14
N GLN A 145 -8.74 -5.65 -9.35
CA GLN A 145 -7.76 -6.71 -9.64
C GLN A 145 -6.31 -6.21 -9.46
N LYS A 146 -6.03 -4.97 -9.88
CA LYS A 146 -4.72 -4.34 -9.65
C LYS A 146 -4.48 -4.14 -8.15
N ALA A 147 -5.48 -3.68 -7.38
CA ALA A 147 -5.36 -3.51 -5.93
C ALA A 147 -5.04 -4.84 -5.23
N VAL A 148 -5.74 -5.92 -5.59
CA VAL A 148 -5.48 -7.28 -5.08
C VAL A 148 -4.06 -7.73 -5.42
N ARG A 149 -3.62 -7.53 -6.66
CA ARG A 149 -2.27 -7.88 -7.08
C ARG A 149 -1.22 -7.13 -6.27
N TYR A 150 -1.32 -5.81 -6.15
CA TYR A 150 -0.34 -5.01 -5.43
C TYR A 150 -0.35 -5.25 -3.92
N ALA A 151 -1.49 -5.52 -3.30
CA ALA A 151 -1.56 -5.90 -1.90
C ALA A 151 -0.82 -7.23 -1.63
N ASN A 152 -0.86 -8.18 -2.57
CA ASN A 152 -0.12 -9.44 -2.47
C ASN A 152 1.36 -9.31 -2.85
N GLU A 153 1.71 -8.39 -3.76
CA GLU A 153 3.10 -8.14 -4.18
C GLU A 153 3.88 -7.32 -3.13
N TYR A 154 3.19 -6.45 -2.37
CA TYR A 154 3.76 -5.57 -1.37
C TYR A 154 3.05 -5.68 -0.01
N PRO A 155 2.94 -6.88 0.60
CA PRO A 155 2.14 -7.10 1.80
C PRO A 155 2.69 -6.38 3.05
N ASP A 156 3.95 -6.04 3.04
CA ASP A 156 4.63 -5.28 4.09
C ASP A 156 4.47 -3.74 3.92
N ILE A 157 3.94 -3.27 2.78
CA ILE A 157 3.74 -1.86 2.45
C ILE A 157 2.26 -1.50 2.37
N VAL A 158 1.47 -2.28 1.60
CA VAL A 158 0.03 -2.04 1.44
C VAL A 158 -0.70 -2.61 2.64
N LYS A 159 -1.29 -1.73 3.44
CA LYS A 159 -2.02 -2.10 4.66
C LYS A 159 -3.51 -1.86 4.56
N ILE A 160 -3.93 -1.03 3.62
CA ILE A 160 -5.33 -0.69 3.43
C ILE A 160 -5.63 -0.66 1.93
N ILE A 161 -6.80 -1.17 1.53
CA ILE A 161 -7.40 -0.92 0.22
C ILE A 161 -8.63 -0.04 0.44
N ALA A 162 -8.65 1.11 -0.24
CA ALA A 162 -9.82 1.99 -0.31
C ALA A 162 -10.55 1.77 -1.63
N VAL A 163 -11.77 1.26 -1.56
CA VAL A 163 -12.67 1.04 -2.70
C VAL A 163 -13.40 2.34 -2.99
N GLY A 164 -13.00 3.03 -4.05
CA GLY A 164 -13.49 4.37 -4.40
C GLY A 164 -12.76 5.50 -3.68
N ASN A 165 -12.77 6.66 -4.32
CA ASN A 165 -12.31 7.92 -3.78
C ASN A 165 -13.36 8.98 -4.08
N GLU A 166 -14.08 9.44 -3.05
CA GLU A 166 -15.24 10.33 -3.21
C GLU A 166 -16.21 9.81 -4.28
N ALA A 167 -16.40 8.49 -4.25
CA ALA A 167 -17.18 7.80 -5.26
C ALA A 167 -18.69 7.83 -4.99
N MET A 168 -19.12 8.19 -3.80
CA MET A 168 -20.54 8.24 -3.43
C MET A 168 -21.07 9.67 -3.29
N VAL A 169 -20.25 10.70 -3.48
CA VAL A 169 -20.69 12.10 -3.33
C VAL A 169 -21.49 12.57 -4.54
N HIS A 170 -22.72 13.03 -4.33
CA HIS A 170 -23.63 13.42 -5.42
C HIS A 170 -23.16 14.62 -6.24
N TRP A 171 -22.33 15.51 -5.68
CA TRP A 171 -21.75 16.60 -6.45
C TRP A 171 -20.74 16.14 -7.53
N ALA A 172 -20.21 14.92 -7.41
CA ALA A 172 -19.36 14.30 -8.42
C ALA A 172 -20.19 13.73 -9.59
N ALA A 173 -21.08 14.55 -10.14
CA ALA A 173 -22.11 14.16 -11.12
C ALA A 173 -21.60 13.41 -12.35
N SER A 174 -20.30 13.51 -12.67
CA SER A 174 -19.71 12.81 -13.81
C SER A 174 -19.31 11.34 -13.51
N TYR A 175 -19.28 10.92 -12.23
CA TYR A 175 -18.76 9.58 -11.91
C TYR A 175 -19.31 8.92 -10.64
N PHE A 176 -20.04 9.63 -9.78
CA PHE A 176 -20.49 9.02 -8.53
C PHE A 176 -21.29 7.73 -8.75
N VAL A 177 -21.24 6.83 -7.78
CA VAL A 177 -21.94 5.55 -7.81
C VAL A 177 -22.86 5.41 -6.61
N HIS A 178 -23.92 4.62 -6.78
CA HIS A 178 -24.74 4.16 -5.68
C HIS A 178 -23.91 3.30 -4.69
N PRO A 179 -24.14 3.37 -3.37
CA PRO A 179 -23.38 2.61 -2.36
C PRO A 179 -23.30 1.11 -2.61
N SER A 180 -24.31 0.52 -3.27
CA SER A 180 -24.31 -0.90 -3.64
C SER A 180 -23.14 -1.31 -4.54
N VAL A 181 -22.65 -0.39 -5.38
CA VAL A 181 -21.47 -0.65 -6.24
C VAL A 181 -20.21 -0.78 -5.39
N ILE A 182 -20.02 0.13 -4.42
CA ILE A 182 -18.89 0.06 -3.48
C ILE A 182 -18.99 -1.20 -2.62
N LEU A 183 -20.19 -1.47 -2.08
CA LEU A 183 -20.46 -2.65 -1.25
C LEU A 183 -20.13 -3.96 -1.97
N LYS A 184 -20.44 -4.07 -3.26
CA LYS A 184 -20.09 -5.24 -4.09
C LYS A 184 -18.58 -5.52 -4.01
N TYR A 185 -17.75 -4.53 -4.23
CA TYR A 185 -16.29 -4.68 -4.27
C TYR A 185 -15.66 -4.81 -2.87
N VAL A 186 -16.21 -4.13 -1.86
CA VAL A 186 -15.82 -4.33 -0.47
C VAL A 186 -16.07 -5.78 -0.06
N ASN A 187 -17.27 -6.32 -0.30
CA ASN A 187 -17.60 -7.71 0.00
C ASN A 187 -16.69 -8.69 -0.74
N TYR A 188 -16.37 -8.42 -2.01
CA TYR A 188 -15.41 -9.24 -2.77
C TYR A 188 -14.02 -9.28 -2.13
N LEU A 189 -13.49 -8.14 -1.70
CA LEU A 189 -12.18 -8.07 -1.04
C LEU A 189 -12.22 -8.75 0.35
N GLN A 190 -13.28 -8.57 1.11
CA GLN A 190 -13.48 -9.27 2.40
C GLN A 190 -13.55 -10.79 2.21
N GLU A 191 -14.18 -11.27 1.13
CA GLU A 191 -14.19 -12.69 0.79
C GLU A 191 -12.79 -13.19 0.46
N LEU A 192 -12.00 -12.45 -0.34
CA LEU A 192 -10.61 -12.81 -0.64
C LEU A 192 -9.76 -12.88 0.65
N LYS A 193 -9.97 -12.00 1.63
CA LYS A 193 -9.32 -12.08 2.95
C LYS A 193 -9.71 -13.37 3.67
N ARG A 194 -11.01 -13.69 3.74
CA ARG A 194 -11.51 -14.94 4.38
C ARG A 194 -10.96 -16.20 3.71
N MET A 195 -10.75 -16.16 2.39
CA MET A 195 -10.16 -17.26 1.62
C MET A 195 -8.63 -17.35 1.72
N GLY A 196 -7.97 -16.43 2.43
CA GLY A 196 -6.49 -16.35 2.49
C GLY A 196 -5.84 -15.91 1.18
N LYS A 197 -6.59 -15.27 0.27
CA LYS A 197 -6.09 -14.74 -1.01
C LYS A 197 -5.64 -13.28 -0.91
N LEU A 198 -5.84 -12.66 0.23
CA LEU A 198 -5.29 -11.36 0.63
C LEU A 198 -4.71 -11.48 2.04
N PRO A 199 -3.74 -10.61 2.41
CA PRO A 199 -3.20 -10.57 3.77
C PRO A 199 -4.31 -10.39 4.82
N ALA A 200 -4.29 -11.17 5.89
CA ALA A 200 -5.33 -11.15 6.92
C ALA A 200 -5.33 -9.83 7.73
N ASP A 201 -4.18 -9.18 7.83
CA ASP A 201 -3.97 -7.90 8.52
C ASP A 201 -4.24 -6.66 7.64
N LEU A 202 -4.61 -6.88 6.38
CA LEU A 202 -5.06 -5.84 5.46
C LEU A 202 -6.46 -5.36 5.84
N TRP A 203 -6.70 -4.05 5.86
CA TRP A 203 -8.02 -3.47 6.05
C TRP A 203 -8.63 -2.97 4.74
N VAL A 204 -9.94 -3.10 4.63
CA VAL A 204 -10.73 -2.67 3.48
C VAL A 204 -11.69 -1.57 3.92
N THR A 205 -11.73 -0.49 3.16
CA THR A 205 -12.63 0.66 3.39
C THR A 205 -13.10 1.25 2.07
N SER A 206 -13.95 2.28 2.13
CA SER A 206 -14.11 3.29 1.09
C SER A 206 -13.63 4.62 1.65
N SER A 207 -13.12 5.51 0.80
CA SER A 207 -12.61 6.82 1.22
C SER A 207 -13.49 7.90 0.62
N ASP A 208 -14.38 8.46 1.43
CA ASP A 208 -15.45 9.31 0.93
C ASP A 208 -15.75 10.52 1.84
N ASN A 209 -16.55 11.44 1.34
CA ASN A 209 -16.95 12.65 2.05
C ASN A 209 -17.88 12.33 3.24
N PHE A 210 -17.85 13.18 4.24
CA PHE A 210 -18.74 13.12 5.41
C PHE A 210 -20.21 12.94 5.05
N ALA A 211 -20.72 13.68 4.03
CA ALA A 211 -22.10 13.57 3.61
C ALA A 211 -22.47 12.17 3.11
N SER A 212 -21.61 11.57 2.29
CA SER A 212 -21.82 10.22 1.72
C SER A 212 -21.82 9.12 2.77
N TRP A 213 -21.19 9.33 3.93
CA TRP A 213 -21.23 8.41 5.05
C TRP A 213 -22.43 8.63 6.00
N GLY A 214 -23.44 9.35 5.55
CA GLY A 214 -24.69 9.58 6.29
C GLY A 214 -24.70 10.86 7.13
N GLY A 215 -23.66 11.71 7.02
CA GLY A 215 -23.64 13.02 7.68
C GLY A 215 -24.31 14.12 6.87
N GLY A 216 -24.79 13.82 5.66
CA GLY A 216 -25.43 14.75 4.75
C GLY A 216 -26.96 14.68 4.74
N GLU A 217 -27.51 15.00 3.56
CA GLU A 217 -28.94 15.02 3.32
C GLU A 217 -29.56 13.61 3.36
N GLU A 218 -30.90 13.53 3.54
CA GLU A 218 -31.66 12.28 3.57
C GLU A 218 -31.42 11.38 2.35
N ALA A 219 -31.09 11.97 1.19
CA ALA A 219 -30.77 11.22 -0.03
C ALA A 219 -29.56 10.28 0.10
N TYR A 220 -28.68 10.48 1.11
CA TYR A 220 -27.58 9.58 1.44
C TYR A 220 -27.98 8.46 2.40
N HIS A 221 -29.12 8.53 3.06
CA HIS A 221 -29.57 7.56 4.07
C HIS A 221 -30.20 6.35 3.39
N LEU A 222 -29.34 5.52 2.78
CA LEU A 222 -29.74 4.34 2.02
C LEU A 222 -29.42 3.07 2.81
N ARG A 223 -30.23 2.04 2.65
CA ARG A 223 -29.97 0.73 3.24
C ARG A 223 -28.61 0.16 2.83
N GLU A 224 -28.24 0.31 1.57
CA GLU A 224 -26.96 -0.16 1.03
C GLU A 224 -25.77 0.59 1.64
N LEU A 225 -25.96 1.83 2.09
CA LEU A 225 -24.95 2.55 2.87
C LEU A 225 -24.78 1.93 4.26
N GLU A 226 -25.87 1.58 4.95
CA GLU A 226 -25.79 0.90 6.25
C GLU A 226 -25.08 -0.46 6.11
N GLU A 227 -25.40 -1.24 5.07
CA GLU A 227 -24.74 -2.49 4.76
C GLU A 227 -23.24 -2.29 4.45
N LEU A 228 -22.88 -1.22 3.75
CA LEU A 228 -21.49 -0.85 3.47
C LEU A 228 -20.72 -0.49 4.75
N ILE A 229 -21.31 0.32 5.63
CA ILE A 229 -20.72 0.67 6.93
C ILE A 229 -20.40 -0.59 7.74
N MET A 230 -21.25 -1.60 7.70
CA MET A 230 -21.02 -2.88 8.39
C MET A 230 -20.01 -3.79 7.70
N ALA A 231 -19.74 -3.59 6.41
CA ALA A 231 -18.85 -4.43 5.62
C ALA A 231 -17.38 -3.96 5.63
N VAL A 232 -17.15 -2.67 5.83
CA VAL A 232 -15.78 -2.11 5.90
C VAL A 232 -15.11 -2.39 7.24
N ASP A 233 -13.79 -2.46 7.26
CA ASP A 233 -13.03 -2.60 8.51
C ASP A 233 -13.01 -1.29 9.33
N TYR A 234 -13.19 -0.14 8.68
CA TYR A 234 -13.37 1.18 9.28
C TYR A 234 -13.94 2.17 8.26
N VAL A 235 -14.52 3.28 8.73
CA VAL A 235 -15.00 4.37 7.88
C VAL A 235 -13.86 5.37 7.64
N SER A 236 -13.46 5.56 6.39
CA SER A 236 -12.47 6.57 6.00
C SER A 236 -13.20 7.81 5.49
N MET A 237 -13.17 8.87 6.29
CA MET A 237 -14.01 10.05 6.12
C MET A 237 -13.18 11.29 5.76
N HIS A 238 -13.63 12.03 4.74
CA HIS A 238 -13.14 13.37 4.43
C HIS A 238 -14.02 14.39 5.15
N THR A 239 -13.42 15.29 5.93
CA THR A 239 -14.11 16.24 6.82
C THR A 239 -13.86 17.70 6.44
N TYR A 240 -13.67 18.00 5.18
CA TYR A 240 -13.53 19.36 4.65
C TYR A 240 -14.78 19.83 3.92
#